data_1c85ff97162b89a1665e3a8832021525
#
_entry.id   1c85ff97162b89a1665e3a8832021525
#
_cell.length_a   1.000
_cell.length_b   1.000
_cell.length_c   1.000
_cell.angle_alpha   90.00
_cell.angle_beta   90.00
_cell.angle_gamma   90.00
#
_symmetry.space_group_name_H-M   'P 1'
#
loop_
_entity.id
_entity.type
_entity.pdbx_description
1 polymer ?
#
loop_
_entity_poly.entity_id
_entity_poly.type
_entity_poly.pdbx_seq_one_letter_code
_entity_poly.pdbx_strand_id
1 'polypeptide(L)'
;HYLPPDLYSVCLSHKPSKQAMASWLPYWETKLPRKNQIVFFDRSWYSRAMVQHLNGWCTPRQYENFMRRHKNWEANQPVRLIKFWLSISEDEQKRRINARKNSPLTYWKFSENDENALSHYDRMSILKERVIDSDWHTVDYADKKRGIKNLLATLCDQLA
;
A
#
# COMPACT_ATOMS: atom_id res chain seq x y z
N HIS A 1 15.80 -16.06 10.82
CA HIS A 1 16.81 -15.38 10.01
C HIS A 1 16.49 -13.91 9.95
N TYR A 2 17.44 -13.06 10.35
CA TYR A 2 17.30 -11.61 10.30
C TYR A 2 18.03 -11.10 9.06
N LEU A 3 17.38 -10.21 8.30
CA LEU A 3 18.09 -9.46 7.27
C LEU A 3 19.03 -8.48 7.94
N PRO A 4 20.29 -8.38 7.49
CA PRO A 4 21.20 -7.34 7.97
C PRO A 4 20.61 -5.96 7.77
N PRO A 5 20.72 -5.03 8.75
CA PRO A 5 20.07 -3.71 8.70
C PRO A 5 20.49 -2.84 7.51
N ASP A 6 21.65 -3.05 6.96
CA ASP A 6 22.20 -2.34 5.80
C ASP A 6 21.63 -2.84 4.45
N LEU A 7 20.99 -4.02 4.44
CA LEU A 7 20.39 -4.59 3.23
C LEU A 7 18.95 -4.19 3.01
N TYR A 8 18.28 -3.64 4.01
CA TYR A 8 16.88 -3.25 3.82
C TYR A 8 16.55 -1.87 4.40
N SER A 9 15.49 -1.29 3.88
CA SER A 9 14.86 -0.10 4.43
C SER A 9 13.34 -0.21 4.37
N VAL A 10 12.67 0.60 5.19
CA VAL A 10 11.21 0.69 5.20
C VAL A 10 10.80 2.09 4.77
N CYS A 11 10.02 2.18 3.69
CA CYS A 11 9.45 3.43 3.22
C CYS A 11 8.00 3.54 3.71
N LEU A 12 7.79 4.36 4.74
CA LEU A 12 6.46 4.67 5.24
C LEU A 12 5.84 5.79 4.39
N SER A 13 4.63 5.58 3.93
CA SER A 13 3.89 6.62 3.20
C SER A 13 3.30 7.65 4.14
N HIS A 14 3.66 8.90 3.91
CA HIS A 14 3.03 10.07 4.52
C HIS A 14 2.15 10.80 3.49
N LYS A 15 1.39 11.79 3.94
CA LYS A 15 0.67 12.69 3.01
C LYS A 15 1.70 13.34 2.09
N PRO A 16 1.62 13.12 0.77
CA PRO A 16 2.64 13.61 -0.16
C PRO A 16 2.59 15.14 -0.29
N SER A 17 3.75 15.74 -0.54
CA SER A 17 3.85 17.16 -0.87
C SER A 17 3.17 17.47 -2.21
N LYS A 18 2.83 18.74 -2.44
CA LYS A 18 2.28 19.18 -3.74
C LYS A 18 3.21 18.84 -4.91
N GLN A 19 4.52 18.95 -4.71
CA GLN A 19 5.53 18.61 -5.72
C GLN A 19 5.52 17.10 -6.03
N ALA A 20 5.50 16.23 -5.02
CA ALA A 20 5.37 14.79 -5.21
C ALA A 20 4.07 14.43 -5.92
N MET A 21 2.97 15.12 -5.60
CA MET A 21 1.67 14.94 -6.26
C MET A 21 1.71 15.31 -7.75
N ALA A 22 2.47 16.32 -8.15
CA ALA A 22 2.62 16.73 -9.54
C ALA A 22 3.44 15.72 -10.38
N SER A 23 4.49 15.14 -9.80
CA SER A 23 5.44 14.23 -10.46
C SER A 23 5.43 12.84 -9.80
N TRP A 24 4.29 12.15 -9.81
CA TRP A 24 4.04 11.00 -8.94
C TRP A 24 4.97 9.82 -9.20
N LEU A 25 5.07 9.31 -10.41
CA LEU A 25 5.94 8.17 -10.72
C LEU A 25 7.43 8.53 -10.59
N PRO A 26 7.93 9.67 -11.11
CA PRO A 26 9.30 10.12 -10.86
C PRO A 26 9.64 10.29 -9.37
N TYR A 27 8.69 10.73 -8.55
CA TYR A 27 8.90 10.78 -7.09
C TYR A 27 9.17 9.39 -6.52
N TRP A 28 8.44 8.35 -6.95
CA TRP A 28 8.64 6.99 -6.47
C TRP A 28 9.92 6.35 -7.01
N GLU A 29 10.39 6.74 -8.17
CA GLU A 29 11.72 6.30 -8.67
C GLU A 29 12.85 6.63 -7.69
N THR A 30 12.77 7.80 -7.02
CA THR A 30 13.78 8.19 -6.02
C THR A 30 13.76 7.32 -4.76
N LYS A 31 12.73 6.50 -4.56
CA LYS A 31 12.55 5.63 -3.39
C LYS A 31 12.87 4.16 -3.67
N LEU A 32 13.09 3.80 -4.94
CA LEU A 32 13.42 2.43 -5.31
C LEU A 32 14.75 1.99 -4.71
N PRO A 33 14.94 0.69 -4.45
CA PRO A 33 16.18 0.16 -3.89
C PRO A 33 17.36 0.35 -4.84
N ARG A 34 18.53 0.50 -4.28
CA ARG A 34 19.80 0.37 -5.00
C ARG A 34 20.13 -1.11 -5.18
N LYS A 35 21.14 -1.41 -6.00
CA LYS A 35 21.64 -2.77 -6.18
C LYS A 35 21.93 -3.44 -4.82
N ASN A 36 21.49 -4.68 -4.66
CA ASN A 36 21.63 -5.48 -3.44
C ASN A 36 20.88 -4.92 -2.20
N GLN A 37 19.85 -4.11 -2.41
CA GLN A 37 19.00 -3.62 -1.33
C GLN A 37 17.55 -4.07 -1.51
N ILE A 38 16.84 -4.20 -0.40
CA ILE A 38 15.39 -4.44 -0.35
C ILE A 38 14.73 -3.20 0.26
N VAL A 39 13.64 -2.73 -0.35
CA VAL A 39 12.80 -1.68 0.23
C VAL A 39 11.40 -2.22 0.45
N PHE A 40 10.95 -2.16 1.70
CA PHE A 40 9.57 -2.47 2.06
C PHE A 40 8.74 -1.19 2.02
N PHE A 41 7.77 -1.13 1.12
CA PHE A 41 6.85 -0.01 1.03
C PHE A 41 5.57 -0.28 1.83
N ASP A 42 5.33 0.49 2.90
CA ASP A 42 4.00 0.58 3.52
C ASP A 42 3.17 1.59 2.75
N ARG A 43 2.36 1.10 1.83
CA ARG A 43 1.78 1.78 0.68
C ARG A 43 2.85 2.19 -0.35
N SER A 44 2.42 2.41 -1.58
CA SER A 44 3.32 2.73 -2.69
C SER A 44 2.66 3.74 -3.65
N TRP A 45 3.17 3.81 -4.86
CA TRP A 45 2.58 4.59 -5.96
C TRP A 45 1.11 4.25 -6.22
N TYR A 46 0.66 3.06 -5.88
CA TYR A 46 -0.74 2.64 -5.97
C TYR A 46 -1.69 3.46 -5.08
N SER A 47 -1.18 4.20 -4.12
CA SER A 47 -1.97 5.19 -3.38
C SER A 47 -2.70 6.19 -4.29
N ARG A 48 -2.15 6.47 -5.49
CA ARG A 48 -2.78 7.31 -6.51
C ARG A 48 -4.11 6.74 -6.98
N ALA A 49 -4.15 5.43 -7.26
CA ALA A 49 -5.35 4.75 -7.76
C ALA A 49 -6.37 4.43 -6.66
N MET A 50 -5.97 4.48 -5.41
CA MET A 50 -6.78 4.09 -4.27
C MET A 50 -7.09 5.28 -3.35
N VAL A 51 -6.34 5.42 -2.26
CA VAL A 51 -6.65 6.39 -1.21
C VAL A 51 -6.65 7.85 -1.69
N GLN A 52 -5.79 8.21 -2.64
CA GLN A 52 -5.77 9.58 -3.16
C GLN A 52 -6.99 9.88 -4.04
N HIS A 53 -7.36 8.92 -4.88
CA HIS A 53 -8.55 9.04 -5.72
C HIS A 53 -9.82 9.07 -4.86
N LEU A 54 -9.89 8.17 -3.88
CA LEU A 54 -11.04 8.04 -2.98
C LEU A 54 -11.30 9.31 -2.17
N ASN A 55 -10.23 9.93 -1.65
CA ASN A 55 -10.32 11.16 -0.85
C ASN A 55 -10.25 12.46 -1.70
N GLY A 56 -10.28 12.38 -3.01
CA GLY A 56 -10.21 13.56 -3.87
C GLY A 56 -8.86 14.31 -3.84
N TRP A 57 -7.79 13.65 -3.39
CA TRP A 57 -6.45 14.27 -3.32
C TRP A 57 -5.73 14.32 -4.66
N CYS A 58 -6.21 13.58 -5.66
CA CYS A 58 -5.75 13.70 -7.02
C CYS A 58 -6.90 14.02 -7.97
N THR A 59 -6.60 14.73 -9.04
CA THR A 59 -7.59 15.04 -10.09
C THR A 59 -7.93 13.77 -10.88
N PRO A 60 -9.11 13.70 -11.55
CA PRO A 60 -9.43 12.62 -12.47
C PRO A 60 -8.35 12.39 -13.53
N ARG A 61 -7.80 13.47 -14.09
CA ARG A 61 -6.72 13.42 -15.10
C ARG A 61 -5.44 12.76 -14.52
N GLN A 62 -5.10 13.03 -13.26
CA GLN A 62 -3.94 12.42 -12.61
C GLN A 62 -4.17 10.94 -12.36
N TYR A 63 -5.38 10.55 -11.97
CA TYR A 63 -5.78 9.14 -11.81
C TYR A 63 -5.68 8.38 -13.14
N GLU A 64 -6.34 8.87 -14.18
CA GLU A 64 -6.33 8.24 -15.51
C GLU A 64 -4.92 8.12 -16.10
N ASN A 65 -4.11 9.17 -15.94
CA ASN A 65 -2.72 9.13 -16.39
C ASN A 65 -1.90 8.08 -15.62
N PHE A 66 -2.14 7.93 -14.33
CA PHE A 66 -1.51 6.88 -13.55
C PHE A 66 -1.96 5.49 -14.03
N MET A 67 -3.26 5.24 -14.15
CA MET A 67 -3.82 3.95 -14.58
C MET A 67 -3.26 3.51 -15.94
N ARG A 68 -3.04 4.43 -16.84
CA ARG A 68 -2.50 4.18 -18.18
C ARG A 68 -1.00 3.86 -18.18
N ARG A 69 -0.23 4.37 -17.22
CA ARG A 69 1.24 4.39 -17.27
C ARG A 69 1.93 3.47 -16.26
N HIS A 70 1.30 3.17 -15.13
CA HIS A 70 1.98 2.52 -14.01
C HIS A 70 2.56 1.16 -14.35
N LYS A 71 1.84 0.31 -15.11
CA LYS A 71 2.34 -1.03 -15.49
C LYS A 71 3.58 -0.95 -16.38
N ASN A 72 3.55 -0.09 -17.39
CA ASN A 72 4.71 0.12 -18.24
C ASN A 72 5.88 0.76 -17.48
N TRP A 73 5.58 1.67 -16.56
CA TRP A 73 6.59 2.26 -15.69
C TRP A 73 7.23 1.19 -14.80
N GLU A 74 6.45 0.32 -14.15
CA GLU A 74 6.95 -0.80 -13.36
C GLU A 74 7.85 -1.74 -14.17
N ALA A 75 7.42 -2.12 -15.36
CA ALA A 75 8.17 -3.01 -16.24
C ALA A 75 9.53 -2.45 -16.68
N ASN A 76 9.69 -1.12 -16.66
CA ASN A 76 10.95 -0.46 -17.02
C ASN A 76 11.85 -0.17 -15.80
N GLN A 77 11.45 -0.54 -14.58
CA GLN A 77 12.31 -0.34 -13.42
C GLN A 77 13.33 -1.48 -13.28
N PRO A 78 14.59 -1.19 -12.94
CA PRO A 78 15.64 -2.20 -12.78
C PRO A 78 15.56 -2.91 -11.42
N VAL A 79 14.35 -3.23 -10.96
CA VAL A 79 14.07 -3.84 -9.66
C VAL A 79 13.02 -4.94 -9.80
N ARG A 80 13.12 -5.97 -8.96
CA ARG A 80 12.06 -6.97 -8.82
C ARG A 80 11.00 -6.43 -7.88
N LEU A 81 9.73 -6.44 -8.31
CA LEU A 81 8.60 -6.02 -7.52
C LEU A 81 7.83 -7.25 -7.02
N ILE A 82 7.56 -7.30 -5.72
CA ILE A 82 6.68 -8.28 -5.09
C ILE A 82 5.56 -7.50 -4.42
N LYS A 83 4.34 -7.71 -4.88
CA LYS A 83 3.17 -6.90 -4.49
C LYS A 83 2.24 -7.69 -3.59
N PHE A 84 1.91 -7.15 -2.42
CA PHE A 84 0.99 -7.75 -1.45
C PHE A 84 -0.23 -6.88 -1.23
N TRP A 85 -1.40 -7.51 -1.24
CA TRP A 85 -2.64 -6.93 -0.78
C TRP A 85 -3.06 -7.58 0.53
N LEU A 86 -3.08 -6.82 1.62
CA LEU A 86 -3.53 -7.30 2.92
C LEU A 86 -5.05 -7.10 3.02
N SER A 87 -5.80 -8.18 2.93
CA SER A 87 -7.25 -8.17 2.87
C SER A 87 -7.88 -8.44 4.23
N ILE A 88 -8.89 -7.66 4.57
CA ILE A 88 -9.79 -7.90 5.71
C ILE A 88 -11.23 -7.67 5.29
N SER A 89 -12.18 -8.27 5.99
CA SER A 89 -13.60 -7.99 5.79
C SER A 89 -13.98 -6.58 6.29
N GLU A 90 -15.12 -6.08 5.85
CA GLU A 90 -15.67 -4.81 6.31
C GLU A 90 -15.91 -4.83 7.83
N ASP A 91 -16.45 -5.92 8.37
CA ASP A 91 -16.71 -6.06 9.79
C ASP A 91 -15.43 -6.04 10.62
N GLU A 92 -14.38 -6.70 10.14
CA GLU A 92 -13.07 -6.66 10.79
C GLU A 92 -12.44 -5.27 10.71
N GLN A 93 -12.62 -4.55 9.60
CA GLN A 93 -12.20 -3.16 9.48
C GLN A 93 -12.93 -2.26 10.50
N LYS A 94 -14.26 -2.36 10.57
CA LYS A 94 -15.09 -1.65 11.55
C LYS A 94 -14.64 -1.95 12.99
N ARG A 95 -14.44 -3.22 13.30
CA ARG A 95 -13.98 -3.66 14.61
C ARG A 95 -12.62 -3.04 14.98
N ARG A 96 -11.66 -3.04 14.04
CA ARG A 96 -10.32 -2.47 14.28
C ARG A 96 -10.32 -0.96 14.45
N ILE A 97 -11.12 -0.25 13.66
CA ILE A 97 -11.25 1.21 13.75
C ILE A 97 -11.90 1.58 15.09
N ASN A 98 -12.98 0.90 15.48
CA ASN A 98 -13.64 1.13 16.76
C ASN A 98 -12.71 0.83 17.96
N ALA A 99 -11.97 -0.28 17.89
CA ALA A 99 -11.00 -0.63 18.93
C ALA A 99 -9.90 0.45 19.06
N ARG A 100 -9.43 1.02 17.93
CA ARG A 100 -8.44 2.10 17.91
C ARG A 100 -9.02 3.39 18.54
N LYS A 101 -10.24 3.76 18.14
CA LYS A 101 -10.93 4.97 18.63
C LYS A 101 -11.13 4.95 20.16
N ASN A 102 -11.47 3.78 20.71
CA ASN A 102 -11.82 3.62 22.11
C ASN A 102 -10.65 3.19 23.01
N SER A 103 -9.46 2.96 22.46
CA SER A 103 -8.30 2.51 23.24
C SER A 103 -7.51 3.71 23.78
N PRO A 104 -7.26 3.78 25.10
CA PRO A 104 -6.43 4.83 25.67
C PRO A 104 -4.98 4.81 25.18
N LEU A 105 -4.52 3.67 24.64
CA LEU A 105 -3.17 3.51 24.12
C LEU A 105 -3.03 3.85 22.64
N THR A 106 -4.14 3.90 21.89
CA THR A 106 -4.08 4.04 20.41
C THR A 106 -5.03 5.07 19.83
N TYR A 107 -5.89 5.74 20.65
CA TYR A 107 -6.85 6.73 20.15
C TYR A 107 -6.17 7.87 19.37
N TRP A 108 -4.96 8.25 19.73
CA TRP A 108 -4.19 9.28 19.06
C TRP A 108 -3.76 8.91 17.61
N LYS A 109 -3.86 7.62 17.24
CA LYS A 109 -3.65 7.11 15.88
C LYS A 109 -4.92 7.17 15.03
N PHE A 110 -6.07 7.42 15.66
CA PHE A 110 -7.33 7.57 14.94
C PHE A 110 -7.29 8.87 14.15
N SER A 111 -7.67 8.80 12.89
CA SER A 111 -7.59 9.92 11.96
C SER A 111 -8.87 10.06 11.15
N GLU A 112 -9.05 11.21 10.51
CA GLU A 112 -10.11 11.44 9.52
C GLU A 112 -10.13 10.38 8.42
N ASN A 113 -8.95 9.84 8.05
CA ASN A 113 -8.88 8.74 7.08
C ASN A 113 -9.49 7.44 7.61
N ASP A 114 -9.40 7.17 8.92
CA ASP A 114 -10.05 5.99 9.52
C ASP A 114 -11.58 6.15 9.49
N GLU A 115 -12.06 7.36 9.73
CA GLU A 115 -13.50 7.68 9.69
C GLU A 115 -14.04 7.57 8.25
N ASN A 116 -13.34 8.15 7.28
CA ASN A 116 -13.67 8.04 5.87
C ASN A 116 -13.58 6.60 5.35
N ALA A 117 -12.66 5.78 5.87
CA ALA A 117 -12.51 4.39 5.45
C ALA A 117 -13.75 3.54 5.72
N LEU A 118 -14.52 3.84 6.79
CA LEU A 118 -15.77 3.15 7.11
C LEU A 118 -16.87 3.42 6.06
N SER A 119 -16.96 4.65 5.58
CA SER A 119 -17.98 5.04 4.59
C SER A 119 -17.59 4.69 3.14
N HIS A 120 -16.34 4.30 2.92
CA HIS A 120 -15.79 4.11 1.57
C HIS A 120 -15.39 2.67 1.27
N TYR A 121 -15.80 1.69 2.07
CA TYR A 121 -15.40 0.29 1.91
C TYR A 121 -15.74 -0.25 0.51
N ASP A 122 -16.98 -0.08 0.06
CA ASP A 122 -17.44 -0.57 -1.26
C ASP A 122 -16.68 0.11 -2.40
N ARG A 123 -16.50 1.44 -2.30
CA ARG A 123 -15.73 2.19 -3.31
C ARG A 123 -14.27 1.74 -3.37
N MET A 124 -13.67 1.44 -2.22
CA MET A 124 -12.30 0.90 -2.16
C MET A 124 -12.25 -0.50 -2.78
N SER A 125 -13.27 -1.33 -2.59
CA SER A 125 -13.36 -2.67 -3.19
C SER A 125 -13.42 -2.58 -4.73
N ILE A 126 -14.19 -1.66 -5.28
CA ILE A 126 -14.23 -1.40 -6.72
C ILE A 126 -12.87 -0.92 -7.26
N LEU A 127 -12.20 -0.02 -6.54
CA LEU A 127 -10.87 0.46 -6.94
C LEU A 127 -9.82 -0.65 -6.85
N LYS A 128 -9.93 -1.53 -5.85
CA LYS A 128 -9.09 -2.72 -5.71
C LYS A 128 -9.18 -3.60 -6.95
N GLU A 129 -10.39 -3.94 -7.40
CA GLU A 129 -10.62 -4.80 -8.57
C GLU A 129 -10.01 -4.24 -9.86
N ARG A 130 -9.91 -2.92 -9.98
CA ARG A 130 -9.29 -2.25 -11.13
C ARG A 130 -7.76 -2.29 -11.12
N VAL A 131 -7.16 -2.51 -9.96
CA VAL A 131 -5.71 -2.37 -9.73
C VAL A 131 -5.04 -3.71 -9.47
N ILE A 132 -5.71 -4.59 -8.71
CA ILE A 132 -5.16 -5.89 -8.31
C ILE A 132 -5.37 -6.88 -9.46
N ASP A 133 -4.29 -7.42 -9.94
CA ASP A 133 -4.25 -8.46 -10.96
C ASP A 133 -3.46 -9.69 -10.48
N SER A 134 -3.12 -10.59 -11.40
CA SER A 134 -2.38 -11.84 -11.09
C SER A 134 -0.98 -11.62 -10.51
N ASP A 135 -0.42 -10.42 -10.64
CA ASP A 135 0.91 -10.09 -10.11
C ASP A 135 0.87 -9.75 -8.60
N TRP A 136 -0.32 -9.74 -8.00
CA TRP A 136 -0.50 -9.45 -6.58
C TRP A 136 -0.73 -10.71 -5.76
N HIS A 137 -0.06 -10.80 -4.64
CA HIS A 137 -0.33 -11.79 -3.59
C HIS A 137 -1.36 -11.24 -2.61
N THR A 138 -2.58 -11.77 -2.64
CA THR A 138 -3.62 -11.40 -1.67
C THR A 138 -3.45 -12.24 -0.42
N VAL A 139 -3.27 -11.58 0.73
CA VAL A 139 -3.09 -12.21 2.05
C VAL A 139 -4.29 -11.88 2.93
N ASP A 140 -4.96 -12.93 3.46
CA ASP A 140 -5.94 -12.74 4.53
C ASP A 140 -5.22 -12.23 5.79
N TYR A 141 -5.61 -11.03 6.22
CA TYR A 141 -5.00 -10.34 7.35
C TYR A 141 -5.98 -10.15 8.51
N ALA A 142 -7.09 -10.90 8.53
CA ALA A 142 -8.05 -10.89 9.64
C ALA A 142 -7.37 -11.35 10.94
N ASP A 143 -6.58 -12.43 10.91
CA ASP A 143 -5.62 -12.76 11.95
C ASP A 143 -4.24 -12.22 11.58
N LYS A 144 -3.76 -11.22 12.33
CA LYS A 144 -2.48 -10.57 12.06
C LYS A 144 -1.28 -11.51 12.12
N LYS A 145 -1.26 -12.46 13.08
CA LYS A 145 -0.13 -13.39 13.25
C LYS A 145 -0.07 -14.37 12.08
N ARG A 146 -1.22 -14.94 11.70
CA ARG A 146 -1.35 -15.82 10.55
C ARG A 146 -1.03 -15.08 9.26
N GLY A 147 -1.55 -13.84 9.09
CA GLY A 147 -1.29 -13.03 7.92
C GLY A 147 0.20 -12.69 7.74
N ILE A 148 0.89 -12.30 8.83
CA ILE A 148 2.35 -12.07 8.79
C ILE A 148 3.10 -13.34 8.41
N LYS A 149 2.75 -14.49 9.00
CA LYS A 149 3.38 -15.78 8.68
C LYS A 149 3.23 -16.10 7.19
N ASN A 150 2.04 -15.98 6.65
CA ASN A 150 1.75 -16.26 5.24
C ASN A 150 2.48 -15.28 4.30
N LEU A 151 2.49 -13.98 4.64
CA LEU A 151 3.24 -12.98 3.88
C LEU A 151 4.74 -13.31 3.84
N LEU A 152 5.34 -13.65 4.98
CA LEU A 152 6.76 -14.01 5.06
C LEU A 152 7.06 -15.30 4.29
N ALA A 153 6.21 -16.33 4.38
CA ALA A 153 6.37 -17.56 3.60
C ALA A 153 6.38 -17.25 2.09
N THR A 154 5.37 -16.53 1.60
CA THR A 154 5.29 -16.12 0.19
C THR A 154 6.51 -15.29 -0.22
N LEU A 155 6.96 -14.36 0.64
CA LEU A 155 8.14 -13.56 0.35
C LEU A 155 9.40 -14.44 0.23
N CYS A 156 9.60 -15.40 1.12
CA CYS A 156 10.72 -16.33 1.05
C CYS A 156 10.68 -17.16 -0.24
N ASP A 157 9.52 -17.69 -0.61
CA ASP A 157 9.34 -18.46 -1.86
C ASP A 157 9.64 -17.59 -3.10
N GLN A 158 9.29 -16.31 -3.05
CA GLN A 158 9.57 -15.38 -4.15
C GLN A 158 11.05 -14.97 -4.23
N LEU A 159 11.81 -15.07 -3.14
CA LEU A 159 13.24 -14.70 -3.10
C LEU A 159 14.18 -15.89 -3.30
N ALA A 160 13.66 -17.10 -3.20
CA ALA A 160 14.43 -18.33 -3.47
C ALA A 160 14.67 -18.53 -4.97
#